data_f7e0d6da7dc5b70386bda9a25f3a9500
#
_entry.id   f7e0d6da7dc5b70386bda9a25f3a9500
#
_cell.length_a   1.000
_cell.length_b   1.000
_cell.length_c   1.000
_cell.angle_alpha   90.00
_cell.angle_beta   90.00
_cell.angle_gamma   90.00
#
_symmetry.space_group_name_H-M   'P 1'
#
loop_
_entity.id
_entity.type
_entity.pdbx_description
1 polymer ?
#
loop_
_entity_poly.entity_id
_entity_poly.type
_entity_poly.pdbx_seq_one_letter_code
_entity_poly.pdbx_strand_id
1 'polypeptide(L)'
;LHTAYRRQRQMCIRDRSSTPYFYSTYEWENESKRSSKEKIIVLGSGPIRIGQGVEFDYATVHCVKALQALGKEAIVINSNPETVSTDFSISDKLYFEPLTFEDVMNIIDLEQPEGVIVQFGGQTAINLAEPLSKAGVKILGTQVEDLDRAEDRDLFEKALQDLEIPQPPGATATNEEEAVANANKIGYPVLIRPSFVLGGRAMEIINNEKDLRDYMNRAVKASPEHPVLVDSYLQGRECEVDAICDGTEVLLPGIMEHIERAGVHSGDSMAVYPPQTFSQEIIDTIVDYTKRLAIGLNCIGMMNIQFVIFEEQVYVIEVNPRASRTVPFLSKVTNIPMAQLATQMILGKNLKDLGYTEGLAETPDMVHVKAPVFSFTKLAKVDSLLGPEMKSTGEAMGSDVTLEKALYKSFEAAKLHMADYGSVLFTVADEDKEETLALAKDFAEIGYSLVATQGTAAFFKENGLYVREVEKLAGGEDEEGTLVEDIRHGRVQAVVNTMGNTRASLTTATDGFRIRQEAISRGIPLFTSLDTVAAILKVMQSRSFTTKNI
;
A
#
# COMPACT_ATOMS: atom_id res chain seq x y z
N LEU A 1 20.46 34.75 -4.79
CA LEU A 1 19.50 34.93 -3.69
C LEU A 1 19.47 33.72 -2.75
N HIS A 2 19.38 32.49 -3.26
CA HIS A 2 19.38 31.27 -2.43
C HIS A 2 20.63 31.08 -1.58
N THR A 3 21.81 31.43 -2.11
CA THR A 3 23.08 31.29 -1.37
C THR A 3 23.21 32.28 -0.22
N ALA A 4 22.58 33.44 -0.28
CA ALA A 4 22.60 34.43 0.79
C ALA A 4 21.68 34.03 1.95
N TYR A 5 20.54 33.41 1.66
CA TYR A 5 19.63 32.91 2.69
C TYR A 5 20.22 31.72 3.46
N ARG A 6 20.93 30.80 2.78
CA ARG A 6 21.61 29.67 3.43
C ARG A 6 22.60 30.10 4.54
N ARG A 7 23.28 31.24 4.37
CA ARG A 7 24.27 31.73 5.35
C ARG A 7 23.67 32.35 6.60
N GLN A 8 22.37 32.61 6.62
CA GLN A 8 21.67 33.24 7.74
C GLN A 8 20.89 32.26 8.62
N ARG A 9 20.73 31.00 8.18
CA ARG A 9 20.06 29.99 9.00
C ARG A 9 20.99 29.44 10.05
N GLN A 10 20.54 29.42 11.29
CA GLN A 10 21.23 28.86 12.43
C GLN A 10 20.40 27.73 13.03
N MET A 11 21.07 26.74 13.61
CA MET A 11 20.39 25.63 14.26
C MET A 11 20.24 25.92 15.76
N CYS A 12 19.01 26.03 16.20
CA CYS A 12 18.66 26.18 17.61
C CYS A 12 18.22 24.85 18.19
N ILE A 13 18.42 24.67 19.49
CA ILE A 13 17.95 23.52 20.25
C ILE A 13 16.83 23.96 21.19
N ARG A 14 15.79 23.18 21.27
CA ARG A 14 14.71 23.35 22.23
C ARG A 14 15.06 22.62 23.55
N ASP A 15 16.03 23.17 24.29
CA ASP A 15 16.61 22.55 25.49
C ASP A 15 15.69 22.59 26.70
N ARG A 16 14.72 23.50 26.73
CA ARG A 16 13.71 23.63 27.82
C ARG A 16 12.48 22.77 27.59
N SER A 17 12.43 21.99 26.52
CA SER A 17 11.37 21.03 26.24
C SER A 17 11.74 19.67 26.82
N SER A 18 10.74 18.84 27.13
CA SER A 18 10.94 17.42 27.46
C SER A 18 11.43 16.61 26.26
N THR A 19 11.35 17.17 25.05
CA THR A 19 11.75 16.55 23.79
C THR A 19 12.72 17.48 23.04
N PRO A 20 14.04 17.47 23.33
CA PRO A 20 15.01 18.32 22.66
C PRO A 20 15.21 17.90 21.20
N TYR A 21 15.20 18.87 20.31
CA TYR A 21 15.49 18.70 18.89
C TYR A 21 16.03 20.00 18.30
N PHE A 22 16.80 19.88 17.19
CA PHE A 22 17.30 21.03 16.43
C PHE A 22 16.27 21.45 15.38
N TYR A 23 16.21 22.76 15.12
CA TYR A 23 15.39 23.35 14.06
C TYR A 23 16.08 24.62 13.52
N SER A 24 15.79 24.97 12.28
CA SER A 24 16.35 26.17 11.63
C SER A 24 15.65 27.43 12.11
N THR A 25 16.45 28.48 12.29
CA THR A 25 15.96 29.83 12.61
C THR A 25 16.82 30.88 11.92
N TYR A 26 16.36 32.11 11.88
CA TYR A 26 17.12 33.27 11.38
C TYR A 26 17.82 34.05 12.52
N GLU A 27 17.98 33.40 13.67
CA GLU A 27 18.73 33.93 14.80
C GLU A 27 20.25 33.95 14.53
N TRP A 28 21.03 34.56 15.43
CA TRP A 28 22.47 34.74 15.26
C TRP A 28 23.31 33.61 15.86
N GLU A 29 22.73 32.77 16.69
CA GLU A 29 23.42 31.71 17.42
C GLU A 29 23.17 30.36 16.76
N ASN A 30 24.22 29.55 16.65
CA ASN A 30 24.11 28.17 16.21
C ASN A 30 24.42 27.25 17.40
N GLU A 31 23.40 26.60 17.93
CA GLU A 31 23.50 25.71 19.09
C GLU A 31 23.94 24.29 18.74
N SER A 32 23.78 23.88 17.48
CA SER A 32 24.26 22.57 17.05
C SER A 32 25.78 22.58 16.89
N LYS A 33 26.42 21.67 17.62
CA LYS A 33 27.87 21.46 17.57
C LYS A 33 28.17 20.17 16.81
N ARG A 34 28.96 20.27 15.74
CA ARG A 34 29.43 19.12 15.00
C ARG A 34 30.32 18.26 15.90
N SER A 35 30.04 16.96 15.96
CA SER A 35 30.90 15.96 16.61
C SER A 35 32.05 15.54 15.69
N SER A 36 33.07 14.88 16.24
CA SER A 36 34.17 14.25 15.46
C SER A 36 33.89 12.79 15.09
N LYS A 37 32.72 12.24 15.48
CA LYS A 37 32.36 10.86 15.18
C LYS A 37 32.01 10.69 13.70
N GLU A 38 32.22 9.49 13.19
CA GLU A 38 31.64 9.08 11.92
C GLU A 38 30.13 9.07 12.02
N LYS A 39 29.45 9.78 11.14
CA LYS A 39 28.01 10.01 11.23
C LYS A 39 27.31 9.79 9.90
N ILE A 40 26.08 9.35 10.00
CA ILE A 40 25.20 9.08 8.88
C ILE A 40 23.88 9.79 9.12
N ILE A 41 23.36 10.45 8.09
CA ILE A 41 22.03 11.05 8.11
C ILE A 41 21.03 10.03 7.55
N VAL A 42 19.92 9.86 8.27
CA VAL A 42 18.77 9.07 7.83
C VAL A 42 17.61 10.03 7.59
N LEU A 43 17.08 10.06 6.38
CA LEU A 43 15.90 10.85 6.05
C LEU A 43 14.65 10.09 6.45
N GLY A 44 13.79 10.71 7.26
CA GLY A 44 12.47 10.18 7.58
C GLY A 44 11.46 10.40 6.46
N SER A 45 10.20 10.03 6.70
CA SER A 45 9.11 10.13 5.71
C SER A 45 8.42 11.50 5.68
N GLY A 46 8.67 12.35 6.67
CA GLY A 46 7.89 13.58 6.85
C GLY A 46 6.42 13.30 7.20
N PRO A 47 5.56 14.30 7.15
CA PRO A 47 4.12 14.16 7.27
C PRO A 47 3.55 13.59 5.97
N ILE A 48 3.88 12.33 5.70
CA ILE A 48 3.39 11.55 4.56
C ILE A 48 1.87 11.28 4.74
N ARG A 49 1.26 10.56 3.85
CA ARG A 49 -0.17 10.23 3.89
C ARG A 49 -0.54 9.48 5.19
N ILE A 50 -1.75 9.74 5.72
CA ILE A 50 -2.33 8.95 6.83
C ILE A 50 -2.31 7.46 6.45
N GLY A 51 -1.86 6.60 7.38
CA GLY A 51 -1.74 5.16 7.17
C GLY A 51 -0.46 4.71 6.48
N GLN A 52 0.54 5.60 6.33
CA GLN A 52 1.87 5.23 5.81
C GLN A 52 3.01 5.67 6.73
N GLY A 53 2.78 6.69 7.56
CA GLY A 53 3.85 7.30 8.36
C GLY A 53 4.50 6.33 9.34
N VAL A 54 3.71 5.52 10.03
CA VAL A 54 4.20 4.60 11.07
C VAL A 54 5.04 3.47 10.49
N GLU A 55 4.64 2.92 9.35
CA GLU A 55 5.30 1.79 8.70
C GLU A 55 6.69 2.20 8.18
N PHE A 56 6.79 3.35 7.52
CA PHE A 56 8.09 3.87 7.09
C PHE A 56 8.94 4.32 8.28
N ASP A 57 8.33 4.88 9.30
CA ASP A 57 9.05 5.29 10.51
C ASP A 57 9.66 4.10 11.26
N TYR A 58 8.98 2.95 11.27
CA TYR A 58 9.54 1.69 11.78
C TYR A 58 10.90 1.38 11.14
N ALA A 59 10.97 1.45 9.80
CA ALA A 59 12.22 1.18 9.08
C ALA A 59 13.30 2.23 9.41
N THR A 60 12.93 3.51 9.50
CA THR A 60 13.82 4.60 9.91
C THR A 60 14.39 4.36 11.32
N VAL A 61 13.56 4.03 12.30
CA VAL A 61 13.98 3.77 13.69
C VAL A 61 14.92 2.57 13.77
N HIS A 62 14.61 1.50 13.06
CA HIS A 62 15.45 0.30 13.05
C HIS A 62 16.77 0.50 12.30
N CYS A 63 16.80 1.36 11.28
CA CYS A 63 18.04 1.82 10.65
C CYS A 63 18.91 2.57 11.66
N VAL A 64 18.35 3.54 12.37
CA VAL A 64 19.06 4.31 13.41
C VAL A 64 19.68 3.39 14.45
N LYS A 65 18.90 2.43 14.98
CA LYS A 65 19.40 1.46 15.96
C LYS A 65 20.54 0.59 15.42
N ALA A 66 20.47 0.21 14.14
CA ALA A 66 21.56 -0.55 13.50
C ALA A 66 22.83 0.30 13.35
N LEU A 67 22.71 1.58 12.98
CA LEU A 67 23.85 2.50 12.89
C LEU A 67 24.52 2.69 14.25
N GLN A 68 23.73 2.92 15.30
CA GLN A 68 24.23 3.07 16.68
C GLN A 68 24.94 1.80 17.17
N ALA A 69 24.38 0.62 16.87
CA ALA A 69 25.01 -0.67 17.21
C ALA A 69 26.36 -0.87 16.48
N LEU A 70 26.55 -0.24 15.33
CA LEU A 70 27.82 -0.22 14.58
C LEU A 70 28.77 0.90 15.02
N GLY A 71 28.43 1.66 16.05
CA GLY A 71 29.24 2.75 16.59
C GLY A 71 29.19 4.04 15.78
N LYS A 72 28.29 4.17 14.82
CA LYS A 72 28.08 5.39 14.03
C LYS A 72 27.14 6.35 14.78
N GLU A 73 27.37 7.65 14.64
CA GLU A 73 26.42 8.67 15.10
C GLU A 73 25.27 8.75 14.09
N ALA A 74 24.09 8.42 14.54
CA ALA A 74 22.88 8.42 13.71
C ALA A 74 22.14 9.76 13.84
N ILE A 75 22.00 10.49 12.76
CA ILE A 75 21.29 11.76 12.67
C ILE A 75 20.01 11.56 11.89
N VAL A 76 18.86 11.94 12.48
CA VAL A 76 17.56 11.90 11.80
C VAL A 76 17.14 13.30 11.38
N ILE A 77 16.65 13.42 10.14
CA ILE A 77 15.94 14.59 9.65
C ILE A 77 14.50 14.16 9.37
N ASN A 78 13.55 14.70 10.12
CA ASN A 78 12.12 14.38 9.94
C ASN A 78 11.27 15.51 10.53
N SER A 79 10.10 15.76 9.91
CA SER A 79 9.16 16.80 10.34
C SER A 79 7.78 16.25 10.75
N ASN A 80 7.64 14.95 10.91
CA ASN A 80 6.40 14.37 11.43
C ASN A 80 6.37 14.51 12.96
N PRO A 81 5.42 15.28 13.56
CA PRO A 81 5.38 15.51 15.00
C PRO A 81 4.88 14.29 15.81
N GLU A 82 4.23 13.33 15.16
CA GLU A 82 3.58 12.20 15.84
C GLU A 82 4.15 10.86 15.36
N THR A 83 5.48 10.70 15.48
CA THR A 83 6.13 9.45 15.11
C THR A 83 7.33 9.16 16.01
N VAL A 84 7.77 7.89 16.02
CA VAL A 84 8.81 7.41 16.94
C VAL A 84 10.18 7.98 16.61
N SER A 85 10.53 8.15 15.32
CA SER A 85 11.85 8.66 14.90
C SER A 85 12.09 10.11 15.33
N THR A 86 11.03 10.86 15.61
CA THR A 86 11.11 12.23 16.13
C THR A 86 11.06 12.31 17.67
N ASP A 87 11.14 11.17 18.35
CA ASP A 87 11.46 11.14 19.78
C ASP A 87 12.96 11.35 19.97
N PHE A 88 13.33 12.26 20.87
CA PHE A 88 14.73 12.64 21.15
C PHE A 88 15.60 11.47 21.63
N SER A 89 15.00 10.41 22.15
CA SER A 89 15.72 9.25 22.68
C SER A 89 16.12 8.24 21.60
N ILE A 90 15.69 8.41 20.34
CA ILE A 90 15.89 7.45 19.27
C ILE A 90 17.23 7.67 18.57
N SER A 91 17.50 8.87 18.08
CA SER A 91 18.73 9.21 17.36
C SER A 91 19.72 9.97 18.24
N ASP A 92 20.99 9.99 17.83
CA ASP A 92 22.01 10.81 18.52
C ASP A 92 21.74 12.30 18.33
N LYS A 93 21.18 12.68 17.16
CA LYS A 93 20.68 14.03 16.88
C LYS A 93 19.41 13.95 16.05
N LEU A 94 18.42 14.76 16.43
CA LEU A 94 17.19 14.96 15.68
C LEU A 94 17.15 16.40 15.14
N TYR A 95 17.02 16.53 13.83
CA TYR A 95 16.68 17.78 13.17
C TYR A 95 15.22 17.74 12.74
N PHE A 96 14.40 18.55 13.42
CA PHE A 96 12.97 18.65 13.12
C PHE A 96 12.78 19.71 12.04
N GLU A 97 12.99 19.27 10.79
CA GLU A 97 13.01 20.13 9.61
C GLU A 97 12.19 19.53 8.47
N PRO A 98 11.62 20.36 7.59
CA PRO A 98 11.00 19.89 6.37
C PRO A 98 11.99 19.10 5.51
N LEU A 99 11.49 18.06 4.85
CA LEU A 99 12.27 17.26 3.90
C LEU A 99 12.30 17.96 2.53
N THR A 100 12.87 19.16 2.51
CA THR A 100 13.18 19.90 1.29
C THR A 100 14.68 19.87 1.00
N PHE A 101 15.04 20.04 -0.26
CA PHE A 101 16.47 20.05 -0.64
C PHE A 101 17.27 21.09 0.14
N GLU A 102 16.74 22.30 0.29
CA GLU A 102 17.42 23.40 0.97
C GLU A 102 17.63 23.11 2.46
N ASP A 103 16.60 22.62 3.15
CA ASP A 103 16.68 22.36 4.60
C ASP A 103 17.64 21.20 4.88
N VAL A 104 17.55 20.12 4.10
CA VAL A 104 18.43 18.96 4.23
C VAL A 104 19.90 19.34 3.93
N MET A 105 20.16 20.13 2.88
CA MET A 105 21.52 20.58 2.56
C MET A 105 22.13 21.47 3.66
N ASN A 106 21.35 22.32 4.30
CA ASN A 106 21.86 23.13 5.44
C ASN A 106 22.38 22.24 6.58
N ILE A 107 21.69 21.12 6.85
CA ILE A 107 22.11 20.17 7.88
C ILE A 107 23.33 19.38 7.43
N ILE A 108 23.37 18.94 6.17
CA ILE A 108 24.53 18.24 5.58
C ILE A 108 25.77 19.14 5.62
N ASP A 109 25.64 20.40 5.24
CA ASP A 109 26.75 21.39 5.27
C ASP A 109 27.25 21.64 6.71
N LEU A 110 26.38 21.57 7.70
CA LEU A 110 26.75 21.71 9.11
C LEU A 110 27.42 20.44 9.66
N GLU A 111 26.78 19.29 9.46
CA GLU A 111 27.18 18.02 10.09
C GLU A 111 28.28 17.30 9.33
N GLN A 112 28.37 17.48 8.00
CA GLN A 112 29.35 16.80 7.13
C GLN A 112 29.34 15.27 7.35
N PRO A 113 28.23 14.59 7.06
CA PRO A 113 28.10 13.16 7.25
C PRO A 113 28.95 12.37 6.27
N GLU A 114 29.21 11.10 6.56
CA GLU A 114 29.80 10.13 5.61
C GLU A 114 28.91 9.92 4.39
N GLY A 115 27.59 10.00 4.59
CA GLY A 115 26.56 9.90 3.57
C GLY A 115 25.15 9.99 4.13
N VAL A 116 24.18 9.86 3.23
CA VAL A 116 22.74 9.96 3.51
C VAL A 116 22.03 8.68 3.09
N ILE A 117 21.21 8.13 3.97
CA ILE A 117 20.32 7.00 3.67
C ILE A 117 18.92 7.53 3.38
N VAL A 118 18.38 7.17 2.20
CA VAL A 118 17.06 7.62 1.71
C VAL A 118 16.01 6.50 1.64
N GLN A 119 16.41 5.23 1.69
CA GLN A 119 15.56 4.06 1.39
C GLN A 119 14.49 3.76 2.45
N PHE A 120 14.55 4.36 3.64
CA PHE A 120 13.62 4.06 4.73
C PHE A 120 12.52 5.11 4.93
N GLY A 121 12.67 6.29 4.35
CA GLY A 121 11.73 7.39 4.48
C GLY A 121 10.62 7.44 3.41
N GLY A 122 10.37 6.34 2.70
CA GLY A 122 9.37 6.29 1.62
C GLY A 122 9.70 7.22 0.46
N GLN A 123 8.68 7.55 -0.35
CA GLN A 123 8.88 8.35 -1.57
C GLN A 123 9.40 9.76 -1.29
N THR A 124 9.04 10.35 -0.15
CA THR A 124 9.51 11.69 0.23
C THR A 124 11.05 11.74 0.33
N ALA A 125 11.66 10.72 0.93
CA ALA A 125 13.11 10.64 1.05
C ALA A 125 13.78 10.26 -0.27
N ILE A 126 13.21 9.33 -1.03
CA ILE A 126 13.73 8.91 -2.35
C ILE A 126 13.79 10.09 -3.33
N ASN A 127 12.76 10.93 -3.37
CA ASN A 127 12.73 12.12 -4.24
C ASN A 127 13.85 13.13 -3.96
N LEU A 128 14.53 13.03 -2.81
CA LEU A 128 15.70 13.86 -2.49
C LEU A 128 17.02 13.24 -2.96
N ALA A 129 17.05 11.97 -3.37
CA ALA A 129 18.29 11.28 -3.74
C ALA A 129 19.00 11.97 -4.92
N GLU A 130 18.27 12.23 -6.01
CA GLU A 130 18.84 12.86 -7.21
C GLU A 130 19.36 14.28 -6.93
N PRO A 131 18.57 15.23 -6.39
CA PRO A 131 19.07 16.58 -6.13
C PRO A 131 20.22 16.61 -5.12
N LEU A 132 20.25 15.74 -4.12
CA LEU A 132 21.36 15.62 -3.16
C LEU A 132 22.63 15.08 -3.84
N SER A 133 22.51 14.03 -4.66
CA SER A 133 23.63 13.46 -5.42
C SER A 133 24.24 14.51 -6.39
N LYS A 134 23.38 15.24 -7.12
CA LYS A 134 23.83 16.36 -7.99
C LYS A 134 24.57 17.47 -7.23
N ALA A 135 24.28 17.65 -5.96
CA ALA A 135 24.98 18.57 -5.07
C ALA A 135 26.28 17.98 -4.48
N GLY A 136 26.66 16.75 -4.86
CA GLY A 136 27.87 16.07 -4.39
C GLY A 136 27.71 15.32 -3.07
N VAL A 137 26.49 15.12 -2.61
CA VAL A 137 26.20 14.33 -1.40
C VAL A 137 26.25 12.83 -1.73
N LYS A 138 26.96 12.05 -0.92
CA LYS A 138 27.03 10.60 -1.07
C LYS A 138 25.72 9.96 -0.61
N ILE A 139 25.00 9.33 -1.51
CA ILE A 139 23.85 8.49 -1.20
C ILE A 139 24.36 7.09 -0.85
N LEU A 140 23.92 6.54 0.29
CA LEU A 140 24.28 5.22 0.78
C LEU A 140 23.20 4.22 0.41
N GLY A 141 23.60 3.04 -0.08
CA GLY A 141 22.69 2.01 -0.59
C GLY A 141 22.61 2.02 -2.11
N THR A 142 21.43 1.73 -2.66
CA THR A 142 21.17 1.77 -4.11
C THR A 142 21.45 3.16 -4.66
N GLN A 143 22.21 3.23 -5.75
CA GLN A 143 22.64 4.50 -6.32
C GLN A 143 21.52 5.16 -7.13
N VAL A 144 21.63 6.49 -7.35
CA VAL A 144 20.58 7.29 -7.98
C VAL A 144 20.24 6.79 -9.39
N GLU A 145 21.23 6.43 -10.17
CA GLU A 145 21.03 5.91 -11.53
C GLU A 145 20.19 4.61 -11.54
N ASP A 146 20.34 3.79 -10.51
CA ASP A 146 19.58 2.54 -10.38
C ASP A 146 18.18 2.77 -9.74
N LEU A 147 18.04 3.81 -8.89
CA LEU A 147 16.73 4.30 -8.44
C LEU A 147 15.91 4.80 -9.64
N ASP A 148 16.52 5.62 -10.50
CA ASP A 148 15.87 6.15 -11.71
C ASP A 148 15.46 5.01 -12.68
N ARG A 149 16.30 3.98 -12.82
CA ARG A 149 15.96 2.79 -13.64
C ARG A 149 14.77 2.02 -13.14
N ALA A 150 14.48 2.07 -11.87
CA ALA A 150 13.31 1.43 -11.27
C ALA A 150 12.05 2.32 -11.33
N GLU A 151 12.20 3.64 -11.27
CA GLU A 151 11.08 4.59 -11.20
C GLU A 151 10.67 5.17 -12.56
N ASP A 152 11.62 5.36 -13.48
CA ASP A 152 11.32 5.80 -14.85
C ASP A 152 10.76 4.64 -15.67
N ARG A 153 9.59 4.84 -16.28
CA ARG A 153 8.88 3.79 -17.00
C ARG A 153 9.68 3.19 -18.15
N ASP A 154 10.27 4.03 -18.98
CA ASP A 154 10.95 3.57 -20.20
C ASP A 154 12.24 2.83 -19.83
N LEU A 155 12.95 3.30 -18.81
CA LEU A 155 14.12 2.62 -18.28
C LEU A 155 13.76 1.32 -17.57
N PHE A 156 12.65 1.28 -16.86
CA PHE A 156 12.18 0.08 -16.18
C PHE A 156 11.69 -0.97 -17.18
N GLU A 157 10.90 -0.57 -18.17
CA GLU A 157 10.48 -1.48 -19.25
C GLU A 157 11.67 -2.11 -19.95
N LYS A 158 12.69 -1.31 -20.29
CA LYS A 158 13.94 -1.81 -20.85
C LYS A 158 14.66 -2.77 -19.92
N ALA A 159 14.74 -2.45 -18.62
CA ALA A 159 15.36 -3.34 -17.63
C ALA A 159 14.63 -4.69 -17.54
N LEU A 160 13.30 -4.70 -17.56
CA LEU A 160 12.50 -5.93 -17.58
C LEU A 160 12.73 -6.75 -18.86
N GLN A 161 12.80 -6.09 -20.04
CA GLN A 161 13.10 -6.75 -21.31
C GLN A 161 14.52 -7.38 -21.29
N ASP A 162 15.53 -6.64 -20.83
CA ASP A 162 16.91 -7.12 -20.73
C ASP A 162 17.03 -8.31 -19.75
N LEU A 163 16.16 -8.36 -18.76
CA LEU A 163 16.07 -9.44 -17.77
C LEU A 163 15.08 -10.54 -18.17
N GLU A 164 14.43 -10.46 -19.32
CA GLU A 164 13.41 -11.41 -19.79
C GLU A 164 12.29 -11.65 -18.73
N ILE A 165 11.83 -10.58 -18.07
CA ILE A 165 10.77 -10.64 -17.06
C ILE A 165 9.50 -10.01 -17.63
N PRO A 166 8.34 -10.71 -17.60
CA PRO A 166 7.10 -10.19 -18.13
C PRO A 166 6.53 -9.05 -17.31
N GLN A 167 5.97 -8.06 -18.00
CA GLN A 167 5.10 -7.02 -17.42
C GLN A 167 3.77 -6.96 -18.16
N PRO A 168 2.69 -6.42 -17.56
CA PRO A 168 1.45 -6.19 -18.30
C PRO A 168 1.71 -5.31 -19.52
N PRO A 169 1.15 -5.64 -20.70
CA PRO A 169 1.27 -4.78 -21.86
C PRO A 169 0.77 -3.37 -21.59
N GLY A 170 1.54 -2.36 -21.98
CA GLY A 170 1.18 -0.99 -21.75
C GLY A 170 1.81 -0.02 -22.73
N ALA A 171 1.33 1.22 -22.75
CA ALA A 171 1.87 2.29 -23.57
C ALA A 171 1.62 3.65 -22.95
N THR A 172 2.47 4.61 -23.30
CA THR A 172 2.31 6.02 -22.92
C THR A 172 1.47 6.75 -23.96
N ALA A 173 0.61 7.65 -23.54
CA ALA A 173 -0.19 8.52 -24.40
C ALA A 173 -0.08 9.98 -23.95
N THR A 174 0.14 10.88 -24.88
CA THR A 174 0.23 12.33 -24.64
C THR A 174 -1.09 13.05 -24.96
N ASN A 175 -1.99 12.38 -25.64
CA ASN A 175 -3.30 12.91 -26.04
C ASN A 175 -4.37 11.81 -26.10
N GLU A 176 -5.62 12.24 -26.25
CA GLU A 176 -6.80 11.35 -26.26
C GLU A 176 -6.73 10.30 -27.37
N GLU A 177 -6.36 10.67 -28.60
CA GLU A 177 -6.36 9.75 -29.75
C GLU A 177 -5.26 8.69 -29.60
N GLU A 178 -4.10 9.04 -29.07
CA GLU A 178 -3.05 8.07 -28.73
C GLU A 178 -3.51 7.10 -27.64
N ALA A 179 -4.18 7.61 -26.59
CA ALA A 179 -4.70 6.76 -25.52
C ALA A 179 -5.72 5.76 -26.07
N VAL A 180 -6.64 6.20 -26.92
CA VAL A 180 -7.64 5.33 -27.55
C VAL A 180 -6.98 4.30 -28.49
N ALA A 181 -6.01 4.72 -29.30
CA ALA A 181 -5.29 3.81 -30.20
C ALA A 181 -4.52 2.74 -29.40
N ASN A 182 -3.86 3.13 -28.31
CA ASN A 182 -3.15 2.22 -27.41
C ASN A 182 -4.11 1.25 -26.73
N ALA A 183 -5.22 1.75 -26.16
CA ALA A 183 -6.22 0.90 -25.49
C ALA A 183 -6.86 -0.11 -26.47
N ASN A 184 -7.17 0.30 -27.70
CA ASN A 184 -7.71 -0.60 -28.72
C ASN A 184 -6.70 -1.68 -29.16
N LYS A 185 -5.40 -1.37 -29.12
CA LYS A 185 -4.33 -2.34 -29.42
C LYS A 185 -4.11 -3.31 -28.27
N ILE A 186 -4.14 -2.82 -27.03
CA ILE A 186 -3.93 -3.60 -25.81
C ILE A 186 -5.15 -4.50 -25.54
N GLY A 187 -6.35 -3.98 -25.76
CA GLY A 187 -7.64 -4.60 -25.42
C GLY A 187 -8.16 -4.09 -24.06
N TYR A 188 -9.48 -3.89 -23.98
CA TYR A 188 -10.14 -3.54 -22.73
C TYR A 188 -10.37 -4.78 -21.84
N PRO A 189 -10.38 -4.65 -20.51
CA PRO A 189 -10.20 -3.43 -19.73
C PRO A 189 -8.74 -2.95 -19.66
N VAL A 190 -8.57 -1.62 -19.53
CA VAL A 190 -7.25 -1.00 -19.33
C VAL A 190 -7.22 -0.20 -18.03
N LEU A 191 -6.07 -0.16 -17.40
CA LEU A 191 -5.78 0.69 -16.26
C LEU A 191 -5.13 1.98 -16.77
N ILE A 192 -5.74 3.10 -16.44
CA ILE A 192 -5.21 4.42 -16.82
C ILE A 192 -4.66 5.11 -15.59
N ARG A 193 -3.44 5.65 -15.72
CA ARG A 193 -2.81 6.43 -14.66
C ARG A 193 -2.04 7.62 -15.23
N PRO A 194 -2.09 8.81 -14.58
CA PRO A 194 -1.17 9.89 -14.88
C PRO A 194 0.27 9.48 -14.54
N SER A 195 1.27 9.97 -15.26
CA SER A 195 2.68 9.58 -15.06
C SER A 195 3.26 9.99 -13.70
N PHE A 196 2.66 10.97 -13.02
CA PHE A 196 3.13 11.47 -11.73
C PHE A 196 2.01 11.41 -10.70
N VAL A 197 1.81 10.25 -10.06
CA VAL A 197 0.76 10.07 -9.06
C VAL A 197 1.30 9.35 -7.84
N LEU A 198 1.05 9.92 -6.66
CA LEU A 198 1.33 9.27 -5.38
C LEU A 198 0.09 8.53 -4.85
N GLY A 199 0.25 7.25 -4.50
CA GLY A 199 -0.77 6.45 -3.83
C GLY A 199 -2.01 6.18 -4.67
N GLY A 200 -1.88 5.95 -5.98
CA GLY A 200 -2.97 5.54 -6.86
C GLY A 200 -4.03 6.62 -7.16
N ARG A 201 -3.79 7.87 -6.77
CA ARG A 201 -4.74 8.96 -7.00
C ARG A 201 -4.97 9.19 -8.49
N ALA A 202 -6.24 9.34 -8.89
CA ALA A 202 -6.67 9.51 -10.27
C ALA A 202 -6.39 8.30 -11.21
N MET A 203 -6.06 7.13 -10.68
CA MET A 203 -6.07 5.89 -11.45
C MET A 203 -7.51 5.42 -11.66
N GLU A 204 -7.83 4.95 -12.87
CA GLU A 204 -9.15 4.40 -13.18
C GLU A 204 -9.02 3.15 -14.06
N ILE A 205 -9.85 2.14 -13.78
CA ILE A 205 -10.03 0.98 -14.65
C ILE A 205 -11.10 1.35 -15.69
N ILE A 206 -10.77 1.22 -16.95
CA ILE A 206 -11.60 1.65 -18.07
C ILE A 206 -11.95 0.45 -18.94
N ASN A 207 -13.25 0.22 -19.15
CA ASN A 207 -13.77 -0.95 -19.87
C ASN A 207 -14.09 -0.72 -21.34
N ASN A 208 -14.15 0.54 -21.78
CA ASN A 208 -14.52 0.87 -23.15
C ASN A 208 -13.99 2.24 -23.58
N GLU A 209 -14.02 2.48 -24.89
CA GLU A 209 -13.50 3.72 -25.50
C GLU A 209 -14.21 4.98 -25.00
N LYS A 210 -15.52 4.92 -24.79
CA LYS A 210 -16.30 6.09 -24.34
C LYS A 210 -15.80 6.58 -22.97
N ASP A 211 -15.66 5.68 -22.03
CA ASP A 211 -15.19 6.00 -20.68
C ASP A 211 -13.73 6.49 -20.72
N LEU A 212 -12.90 5.96 -21.64
CA LEU A 212 -11.54 6.42 -21.85
C LEU A 212 -11.50 7.88 -22.33
N ARG A 213 -12.28 8.22 -23.35
CA ARG A 213 -12.38 9.60 -23.85
C ARG A 213 -12.83 10.56 -22.77
N ASP A 214 -13.79 10.14 -22.00
CA ASP A 214 -14.29 10.91 -20.88
C ASP A 214 -13.23 11.10 -19.76
N TYR A 215 -12.42 10.08 -19.47
CA TYR A 215 -11.30 10.19 -18.55
C TYR A 215 -10.23 11.16 -19.07
N MET A 216 -9.79 11.00 -20.32
CA MET A 216 -8.76 11.85 -20.94
C MET A 216 -9.16 13.33 -20.94
N ASN A 217 -10.42 13.64 -21.23
CA ASN A 217 -10.95 15.01 -21.17
C ASN A 217 -10.85 15.67 -19.78
N ARG A 218 -10.86 14.85 -18.71
CA ARG A 218 -10.65 15.31 -17.32
C ARG A 218 -9.17 15.41 -16.97
N ALA A 219 -8.40 14.37 -17.31
CA ALA A 219 -7.00 14.25 -16.97
C ALA A 219 -6.14 15.31 -17.68
N VAL A 220 -6.35 15.51 -18.98
CA VAL A 220 -5.65 16.54 -19.78
C VAL A 220 -5.93 17.96 -19.27
N LYS A 221 -7.14 18.22 -18.79
CA LYS A 221 -7.47 19.53 -18.17
C LYS A 221 -6.75 19.75 -16.83
N ALA A 222 -6.46 18.66 -16.11
CA ALA A 222 -5.78 18.72 -14.81
C ALA A 222 -4.25 18.81 -14.94
N SER A 223 -3.67 18.24 -16.02
CA SER A 223 -2.21 18.20 -16.22
C SER A 223 -1.88 18.12 -17.73
N PRO A 224 -1.89 19.27 -18.45
CA PRO A 224 -1.75 19.28 -19.91
C PRO A 224 -0.38 18.85 -20.43
N GLU A 225 0.65 18.88 -19.60
CA GLU A 225 2.05 18.65 -20.01
C GLU A 225 2.57 17.25 -19.67
N HIS A 226 1.75 16.40 -19.02
CA HIS A 226 2.22 15.09 -18.57
C HIS A 226 1.51 13.95 -19.30
N PRO A 227 2.26 12.95 -19.77
CA PRO A 227 1.70 11.78 -20.42
C PRO A 227 0.84 10.95 -19.46
N VAL A 228 -0.09 10.21 -20.03
CA VAL A 228 -0.94 9.24 -19.33
C VAL A 228 -0.48 7.84 -19.72
N LEU A 229 -0.46 6.93 -18.77
CA LEU A 229 -0.13 5.53 -18.98
C LEU A 229 -1.41 4.74 -19.20
N VAL A 230 -1.40 3.88 -20.24
CA VAL A 230 -2.49 2.97 -20.61
C VAL A 230 -1.93 1.56 -20.48
N ASP A 231 -2.28 0.85 -19.43
CA ASP A 231 -1.78 -0.50 -19.16
C ASP A 231 -2.92 -1.53 -19.27
N SER A 232 -2.63 -2.74 -19.71
CA SER A 232 -3.57 -3.86 -19.64
C SER A 232 -3.95 -4.10 -18.19
N TYR A 233 -5.26 -4.14 -17.91
CA TYR A 233 -5.73 -4.50 -16.58
C TYR A 233 -5.88 -6.02 -16.48
N LEU A 234 -4.92 -6.65 -15.80
CA LEU A 234 -4.93 -8.08 -15.53
C LEU A 234 -5.65 -8.32 -14.20
N GLN A 235 -6.89 -8.80 -14.26
CA GLN A 235 -7.68 -9.11 -13.05
C GLN A 235 -7.24 -10.46 -12.44
N GLY A 236 -5.98 -10.51 -12.03
CA GLY A 236 -5.34 -11.68 -11.43
C GLY A 236 -5.19 -11.60 -9.92
N ARG A 237 -4.58 -12.65 -9.36
CA ARG A 237 -4.15 -12.67 -7.97
C ARG A 237 -2.90 -11.78 -7.83
N GLU A 238 -2.84 -10.95 -6.80
CA GLU A 238 -1.65 -10.12 -6.53
C GLU A 238 -0.83 -10.69 -5.40
N CYS A 239 0.45 -10.37 -5.40
CA CYS A 239 1.32 -10.51 -4.24
C CYS A 239 2.40 -9.43 -4.23
N GLU A 240 2.99 -9.23 -3.05
CA GLU A 240 4.14 -8.37 -2.88
C GLU A 240 5.28 -9.10 -2.17
N VAL A 241 6.50 -8.69 -2.49
CA VAL A 241 7.73 -9.20 -1.89
C VAL A 241 8.58 -8.02 -1.45
N ASP A 242 9.04 -8.05 -0.21
CA ASP A 242 10.12 -7.20 0.25
C ASP A 242 11.41 -8.01 0.32
N ALA A 243 12.38 -7.67 -0.51
CA ALA A 243 13.67 -8.32 -0.57
C ALA A 243 14.77 -7.47 0.07
N ILE A 244 15.81 -8.14 0.54
CA ILE A 244 17.02 -7.52 1.07
C ILE A 244 18.19 -8.00 0.20
N CYS A 245 19.00 -7.07 -0.30
CA CYS A 245 20.09 -7.35 -1.22
C CYS A 245 21.39 -6.68 -0.77
N ASP A 246 22.51 -7.40 -0.88
CA ASP A 246 23.85 -6.88 -0.64
C ASP A 246 24.61 -6.48 -1.92
N GLY A 247 23.91 -6.51 -3.07
CA GLY A 247 24.45 -6.28 -4.41
C GLY A 247 24.83 -7.57 -5.14
N THR A 248 24.89 -8.71 -4.45
CA THR A 248 25.27 -10.03 -5.01
C THR A 248 24.31 -11.14 -4.61
N GLU A 249 23.84 -11.14 -3.39
CA GLU A 249 22.93 -12.13 -2.83
C GLU A 249 21.63 -11.46 -2.38
N VAL A 250 20.52 -12.17 -2.53
CA VAL A 250 19.17 -11.65 -2.26
C VAL A 250 18.45 -12.59 -1.28
N LEU A 251 17.99 -12.03 -0.16
CA LEU A 251 17.12 -12.69 0.80
C LEU A 251 15.68 -12.22 0.63
N LEU A 252 14.75 -13.15 0.48
CA LEU A 252 13.32 -12.94 0.52
C LEU A 252 12.77 -13.45 1.86
N PRO A 253 12.42 -12.61 2.81
CA PRO A 253 11.81 -13.03 4.07
C PRO A 253 10.46 -13.74 3.89
N GLY A 254 9.69 -13.37 2.87
CA GLY A 254 8.42 -13.99 2.54
C GLY A 254 7.74 -13.38 1.33
N ILE A 255 6.73 -14.10 0.84
CA ILE A 255 5.84 -13.64 -0.22
C ILE A 255 4.47 -13.38 0.41
N MET A 256 3.93 -12.18 0.23
CA MET A 256 2.64 -11.76 0.76
C MET A 256 1.58 -11.90 -0.33
N GLU A 257 0.72 -12.92 -0.24
CA GLU A 257 -0.40 -13.10 -1.17
C GLU A 257 -1.58 -12.21 -0.77
N HIS A 258 -2.12 -11.41 -1.71
CA HIS A 258 -3.31 -10.59 -1.47
C HIS A 258 -4.58 -11.44 -1.58
N ILE A 259 -5.55 -11.15 -0.72
CA ILE A 259 -6.89 -11.79 -0.77
C ILE A 259 -7.72 -11.15 -1.87
N GLU A 260 -7.73 -9.83 -1.94
CA GLU A 260 -8.40 -9.10 -3.01
C GLU A 260 -7.58 -9.19 -4.30
N ARG A 261 -8.30 -9.40 -5.40
CA ARG A 261 -7.71 -9.39 -6.76
C ARG A 261 -7.13 -8.03 -7.13
N ALA A 262 -6.30 -8.02 -8.17
CA ALA A 262 -5.73 -6.81 -8.75
C ALA A 262 -6.77 -5.71 -8.96
N GLY A 263 -6.35 -4.46 -8.73
CA GLY A 263 -7.20 -3.27 -8.81
C GLY A 263 -7.55 -2.65 -7.45
N VAL A 264 -7.28 -3.34 -6.35
CA VAL A 264 -7.32 -2.76 -5.00
C VAL A 264 -5.89 -2.39 -4.59
N HIS A 265 -5.69 -1.19 -4.06
CA HIS A 265 -4.36 -0.76 -3.60
C HIS A 265 -3.79 -1.74 -2.56
N SER A 266 -2.51 -2.13 -2.66
CA SER A 266 -1.86 -3.10 -1.78
C SER A 266 -2.00 -2.78 -0.28
N GLY A 267 -2.05 -1.50 0.08
CA GLY A 267 -2.30 -1.03 1.43
C GLY A 267 -3.73 -1.24 1.93
N ASP A 268 -4.68 -1.41 1.03
CA ASP A 268 -6.10 -1.61 1.33
C ASP A 268 -6.50 -3.09 1.19
N SER A 269 -5.60 -3.93 0.65
CA SER A 269 -5.80 -5.36 0.53
C SER A 269 -5.39 -6.09 1.81
N MET A 270 -6.14 -7.14 2.13
CA MET A 270 -5.67 -8.13 3.09
C MET A 270 -4.57 -8.95 2.46
N ALA A 271 -3.50 -9.20 3.20
CA ALA A 271 -2.41 -10.02 2.72
C ALA A 271 -2.12 -11.19 3.66
N VAL A 272 -1.84 -12.34 3.09
CA VAL A 272 -1.60 -13.60 3.80
C VAL A 272 -0.16 -14.05 3.62
N TYR A 273 0.46 -14.46 4.69
CA TYR A 273 1.77 -15.08 4.72
C TYR A 273 1.76 -16.36 5.56
N PRO A 274 2.31 -17.49 5.05
CA PRO A 274 2.78 -17.72 3.70
C PRO A 274 1.64 -17.77 2.66
N PRO A 275 1.93 -17.70 1.35
CA PRO A 275 0.94 -17.84 0.30
C PRO A 275 0.11 -19.12 0.44
N GLN A 276 -1.19 -19.04 0.19
CA GLN A 276 -2.13 -20.14 0.39
C GLN A 276 -2.61 -20.77 -0.93
N THR A 277 -2.59 -20.00 -2.03
CA THR A 277 -3.16 -20.45 -3.31
C THR A 277 -2.13 -20.61 -4.41
N PHE A 278 -0.88 -20.19 -4.20
CA PHE A 278 0.16 -20.29 -5.20
C PHE A 278 0.77 -21.68 -5.27
N SER A 279 0.95 -22.18 -6.49
CA SER A 279 1.72 -23.39 -6.74
C SER A 279 3.21 -23.17 -6.47
N GLN A 280 3.97 -24.24 -6.26
CA GLN A 280 5.42 -24.15 -6.08
C GLN A 280 6.10 -23.50 -7.30
N GLU A 281 5.60 -23.75 -8.50
CA GLU A 281 6.12 -23.17 -9.75
C GLU A 281 5.97 -21.64 -9.77
N ILE A 282 4.82 -21.11 -9.31
CA ILE A 282 4.60 -19.68 -9.16
C ILE A 282 5.55 -19.10 -8.12
N ILE A 283 5.69 -19.75 -6.96
CA ILE A 283 6.61 -19.32 -5.89
C ILE A 283 8.05 -19.26 -6.42
N ASP A 284 8.51 -20.32 -7.08
CA ASP A 284 9.86 -20.38 -7.65
C ASP A 284 10.10 -19.29 -8.68
N THR A 285 9.10 -19.00 -9.51
CA THR A 285 9.15 -17.92 -10.50
C THR A 285 9.25 -16.54 -9.84
N ILE A 286 8.46 -16.28 -8.80
CA ILE A 286 8.52 -15.03 -8.04
C ILE A 286 9.92 -14.85 -7.40
N VAL A 287 10.48 -15.92 -6.83
CA VAL A 287 11.82 -15.91 -6.24
C VAL A 287 12.88 -15.61 -7.31
N ASP A 288 12.81 -16.26 -8.47
CA ASP A 288 13.73 -16.04 -9.59
C ASP A 288 13.65 -14.61 -10.11
N TYR A 289 12.45 -14.11 -10.38
CA TYR A 289 12.26 -12.72 -10.85
C TYR A 289 12.77 -11.69 -9.84
N THR A 290 12.49 -11.91 -8.54
CA THR A 290 12.99 -11.05 -7.47
C THR A 290 14.51 -10.99 -7.45
N LYS A 291 15.18 -12.13 -7.56
CA LYS A 291 16.66 -12.20 -7.60
C LYS A 291 17.21 -11.47 -8.83
N ARG A 292 16.69 -11.75 -10.01
CA ARG A 292 17.13 -11.12 -11.26
C ARG A 292 16.93 -9.61 -11.23
N LEU A 293 15.81 -9.13 -10.71
CA LEU A 293 15.52 -7.69 -10.55
C LEU A 293 16.48 -7.03 -9.58
N ALA A 294 16.68 -7.62 -8.39
CA ALA A 294 17.56 -7.03 -7.39
C ALA A 294 19.00 -6.88 -7.89
N ILE A 295 19.51 -7.91 -8.57
CA ILE A 295 20.86 -7.87 -9.14
C ILE A 295 20.92 -6.97 -10.37
N GLY A 296 19.94 -7.07 -11.29
CA GLY A 296 19.89 -6.28 -12.53
C GLY A 296 19.72 -4.77 -12.30
N LEU A 297 19.11 -4.38 -11.18
CA LEU A 297 18.99 -2.98 -10.74
C LEU A 297 20.07 -2.58 -9.72
N ASN A 298 21.14 -3.37 -9.55
CA ASN A 298 22.24 -3.11 -8.61
C ASN A 298 21.74 -2.71 -7.22
N CYS A 299 20.68 -3.34 -6.73
CA CYS A 299 20.07 -3.00 -5.46
C CYS A 299 21.02 -3.29 -4.30
N ILE A 300 21.18 -2.33 -3.39
CA ILE A 300 21.88 -2.50 -2.11
C ILE A 300 20.96 -1.96 -1.01
N GLY A 301 20.49 -2.84 -0.14
CA GLY A 301 19.52 -2.52 0.90
C GLY A 301 18.20 -3.22 0.68
N MET A 302 17.10 -2.47 0.54
CA MET A 302 15.75 -3.02 0.40
C MET A 302 15.15 -2.75 -0.97
N MET A 303 14.31 -3.68 -1.41
CA MET A 303 13.51 -3.55 -2.62
C MET A 303 12.15 -4.21 -2.41
N ASN A 304 11.08 -3.49 -2.74
CA ASN A 304 9.73 -4.02 -2.79
C ASN A 304 9.31 -4.25 -4.24
N ILE A 305 8.69 -5.39 -4.51
CA ILE A 305 8.19 -5.75 -5.84
C ILE A 305 6.73 -6.16 -5.70
N GLN A 306 5.89 -5.68 -6.59
CA GLN A 306 4.51 -6.12 -6.73
C GLN A 306 4.34 -6.95 -8.00
N PHE A 307 3.67 -8.09 -7.84
CA PHE A 307 3.40 -9.05 -8.91
C PHE A 307 1.90 -9.27 -9.07
N VAL A 308 1.48 -9.56 -10.30
CA VAL A 308 0.16 -10.12 -10.58
C VAL A 308 0.31 -11.47 -11.28
N ILE A 309 -0.47 -12.43 -10.82
CA ILE A 309 -0.55 -13.77 -11.40
C ILE A 309 -1.86 -13.84 -12.17
N PHE A 310 -1.75 -13.92 -13.48
CA PHE A 310 -2.88 -14.02 -14.39
C PHE A 310 -2.68 -15.21 -15.35
N GLU A 311 -3.68 -16.09 -15.46
CA GLU A 311 -3.61 -17.32 -16.24
C GLU A 311 -2.33 -18.15 -15.93
N GLU A 312 -2.00 -18.28 -14.64
CA GLU A 312 -0.82 -18.97 -14.10
C GLU A 312 0.53 -18.38 -14.57
N GLN A 313 0.54 -17.21 -15.19
CA GLN A 313 1.75 -16.46 -15.53
C GLN A 313 1.98 -15.33 -14.53
N VAL A 314 3.24 -15.14 -14.13
CA VAL A 314 3.67 -14.08 -13.21
C VAL A 314 4.11 -12.85 -13.99
N TYR A 315 3.56 -11.70 -13.66
CA TYR A 315 3.93 -10.40 -14.23
C TYR A 315 4.38 -9.44 -13.15
N VAL A 316 5.39 -8.63 -13.43
CA VAL A 316 5.82 -7.54 -12.54
C VAL A 316 4.98 -6.30 -12.80
N ILE A 317 4.36 -5.75 -11.76
CA ILE A 317 3.58 -4.51 -11.85
C ILE A 317 4.48 -3.29 -11.60
N GLU A 318 5.24 -3.33 -10.49
CA GLU A 318 6.15 -2.24 -10.12
C GLU A 318 7.27 -2.73 -9.21
N VAL A 319 8.36 -1.99 -9.20
CA VAL A 319 9.50 -2.16 -8.30
C VAL A 319 9.77 -0.85 -7.59
N ASN A 320 9.95 -0.95 -6.29
CA ASN A 320 10.31 0.18 -5.43
C ASN A 320 11.64 -0.15 -4.72
N PRO A 321 12.77 0.45 -5.09
CA PRO A 321 14.08 0.16 -4.48
C PRO A 321 14.23 0.83 -3.10
N ARG A 322 13.30 0.56 -2.22
CA ARG A 322 13.16 1.09 -0.87
C ARG A 322 12.32 0.19 0.01
N ALA A 323 12.27 0.48 1.31
CA ALA A 323 11.34 -0.17 2.23
C ALA A 323 9.88 0.06 1.81
N SER A 324 9.04 -0.91 2.09
CA SER A 324 7.60 -0.86 1.91
C SER A 324 6.86 -0.80 3.25
N ARG A 325 5.55 -0.73 3.18
CA ARG A 325 4.67 -0.78 4.35
C ARG A 325 4.57 -2.16 4.99
N THR A 326 4.87 -3.23 4.25
CA THR A 326 4.85 -4.61 4.75
C THR A 326 6.08 -4.99 5.56
N VAL A 327 7.14 -4.21 5.51
CA VAL A 327 8.39 -4.47 6.27
C VAL A 327 8.18 -4.69 7.77
N PRO A 328 7.37 -3.89 8.51
CA PRO A 328 7.11 -4.15 9.92
C PRO A 328 6.41 -5.48 10.16
N PHE A 329 5.43 -5.81 9.33
CA PHE A 329 4.68 -7.06 9.41
C PHE A 329 5.59 -8.26 9.14
N LEU A 330 6.28 -8.30 7.99
CA LEU A 330 7.20 -9.39 7.64
C LEU A 330 8.32 -9.54 8.66
N SER A 331 8.95 -8.45 9.10
CA SER A 331 10.00 -8.53 10.13
C SER A 331 9.51 -9.20 11.41
N LYS A 332 8.24 -8.94 11.79
CA LYS A 332 7.66 -9.53 13.00
C LYS A 332 7.30 -11.01 12.83
N VAL A 333 6.67 -11.38 11.71
CA VAL A 333 6.17 -12.76 11.54
C VAL A 333 7.26 -13.74 11.13
N THR A 334 8.32 -13.28 10.48
CA THR A 334 9.48 -14.09 10.10
C THR A 334 10.62 -14.05 11.12
N ASN A 335 10.55 -13.11 12.06
CA ASN A 335 11.64 -12.80 13.00
C ASN A 335 12.96 -12.41 12.31
N ILE A 336 12.89 -11.93 11.06
CA ILE A 336 14.03 -11.43 10.30
C ILE A 336 14.06 -9.89 10.45
N PRO A 337 15.08 -9.29 11.06
CA PRO A 337 15.16 -7.86 11.32
C PRO A 337 15.54 -7.08 10.03
N MET A 338 14.60 -6.98 9.08
CA MET A 338 14.83 -6.56 7.72
C MET A 338 15.56 -5.23 7.60
N ALA A 339 15.08 -4.17 8.27
CA ALA A 339 15.67 -2.84 8.19
C ALA A 339 17.09 -2.79 8.78
N GLN A 340 17.35 -3.56 9.85
CA GLN A 340 18.71 -3.65 10.42
C GLN A 340 19.68 -4.38 9.49
N LEU A 341 19.23 -5.48 8.86
CA LEU A 341 20.05 -6.21 7.88
C LEU A 341 20.36 -5.33 6.67
N ALA A 342 19.34 -4.71 6.09
CA ALA A 342 19.51 -3.79 4.97
C ALA A 342 20.50 -2.65 5.30
N THR A 343 20.41 -2.07 6.50
CA THR A 343 21.35 -1.03 6.96
C THR A 343 22.78 -1.54 7.03
N GLN A 344 22.99 -2.76 7.50
CA GLN A 344 24.33 -3.35 7.57
C GLN A 344 24.89 -3.64 6.17
N MET A 345 24.04 -4.06 5.22
CA MET A 345 24.44 -4.28 3.82
C MET A 345 24.75 -2.94 3.11
N ILE A 346 23.96 -1.90 3.35
CA ILE A 346 24.26 -0.52 2.90
C ILE A 346 25.65 -0.06 3.36
N LEU A 347 26.10 -0.53 4.52
CA LEU A 347 27.44 -0.26 5.06
C LEU A 347 28.49 -1.29 4.67
N GLY A 348 28.20 -2.15 3.69
CA GLY A 348 29.17 -3.04 3.05
C GLY A 348 29.32 -4.42 3.69
N LYS A 349 28.41 -4.86 4.57
CA LYS A 349 28.37 -6.25 5.03
C LYS A 349 27.63 -7.12 4.04
N ASN A 350 28.09 -8.35 3.86
CA ASN A 350 27.44 -9.33 3.01
C ASN A 350 26.38 -10.13 3.80
N LEU A 351 25.41 -10.67 3.09
CA LEU A 351 24.32 -11.49 3.65
C LEU A 351 24.86 -12.68 4.49
N LYS A 352 25.87 -13.38 3.98
CA LYS A 352 26.53 -14.49 4.66
C LYS A 352 27.20 -14.10 5.97
N ASP A 353 27.84 -12.92 6.01
CA ASP A 353 28.50 -12.42 7.23
C ASP A 353 27.49 -12.13 8.34
N LEU A 354 26.22 -11.91 7.96
CA LEU A 354 25.10 -11.68 8.87
C LEU A 354 24.40 -12.97 9.30
N GLY A 355 24.85 -14.13 8.80
CA GLY A 355 24.33 -15.45 9.16
C GLY A 355 23.08 -15.86 8.40
N TYR A 356 22.80 -15.24 7.26
CA TYR A 356 21.66 -15.55 6.39
C TYR A 356 22.11 -16.18 5.06
N THR A 357 21.21 -16.94 4.45
CA THR A 357 21.39 -17.52 3.13
C THR A 357 20.50 -16.82 2.12
N GLU A 358 20.93 -16.78 0.85
CA GLU A 358 20.12 -16.23 -0.24
C GLU A 358 18.85 -17.07 -0.51
N GLY A 359 17.86 -16.45 -1.12
CA GLY A 359 16.61 -17.07 -1.54
C GLY A 359 15.46 -16.83 -0.58
N LEU A 360 14.42 -17.63 -0.70
CA LEU A 360 13.25 -17.55 0.16
C LEU A 360 13.58 -18.16 1.54
N ALA A 361 13.29 -17.42 2.60
CA ALA A 361 13.44 -17.89 3.97
C ALA A 361 12.49 -19.06 4.28
N GLU A 362 12.81 -19.83 5.31
CA GLU A 362 11.95 -20.92 5.76
C GLU A 362 10.57 -20.42 6.15
N THR A 363 9.55 -21.13 5.70
CA THR A 363 8.15 -20.81 5.96
C THR A 363 7.79 -21.18 7.40
N PRO A 364 7.14 -20.30 8.18
CA PRO A 364 6.69 -20.65 9.52
C PRO A 364 5.53 -21.64 9.51
N ASP A 365 5.33 -22.35 10.63
CA ASP A 365 4.22 -23.29 10.82
C ASP A 365 2.84 -22.59 10.98
N MET A 366 2.84 -21.27 11.10
CA MET A 366 1.64 -20.46 11.31
C MET A 366 1.29 -19.67 10.07
N VAL A 367 -0.01 -19.44 9.90
CA VAL A 367 -0.54 -18.48 8.91
C VAL A 367 -0.70 -17.13 9.59
N HIS A 368 -0.28 -16.10 8.90
CA HIS A 368 -0.37 -14.71 9.35
C HIS A 368 -1.16 -13.89 8.33
N VAL A 369 -2.07 -13.07 8.82
CA VAL A 369 -2.91 -12.20 7.98
C VAL A 369 -2.69 -10.75 8.41
N LYS A 370 -2.34 -9.90 7.44
CA LYS A 370 -2.36 -8.45 7.56
C LYS A 370 -3.74 -7.98 7.08
N ALA A 371 -4.47 -7.26 7.90
CA ALA A 371 -5.76 -6.65 7.52
C ALA A 371 -5.65 -5.12 7.57
N PRO A 372 -6.14 -4.39 6.56
CA PRO A 372 -6.20 -2.93 6.60
C PRO A 372 -7.20 -2.46 7.65
N VAL A 373 -6.89 -1.32 8.27
CA VAL A 373 -7.80 -0.63 9.18
C VAL A 373 -8.26 0.66 8.52
N PHE A 374 -9.58 0.86 8.46
CA PHE A 374 -10.19 2.03 7.85
C PHE A 374 -10.81 2.95 8.91
N SER A 375 -10.61 4.26 8.77
CA SER A 375 -11.18 5.29 9.64
C SER A 375 -12.31 6.08 8.93
N PHE A 376 -13.14 5.40 8.14
CA PHE A 376 -14.19 6.06 7.36
C PHE A 376 -15.19 6.87 8.21
N THR A 377 -15.46 6.44 9.45
CA THR A 377 -16.30 7.20 10.39
C THR A 377 -15.73 8.58 10.73
N LYS A 378 -14.40 8.73 10.68
CA LYS A 378 -13.70 10.01 10.89
C LYS A 378 -13.49 10.78 9.58
N LEU A 379 -13.52 10.10 8.46
CA LEU A 379 -13.25 10.60 7.11
C LEU A 379 -14.53 10.62 6.27
N ALA A 380 -15.59 11.23 6.76
CA ALA A 380 -16.94 11.17 6.22
C ALA A 380 -17.10 11.60 4.74
N LYS A 381 -16.11 12.25 4.13
CA LYS A 381 -16.12 12.65 2.72
C LYS A 381 -15.39 11.67 1.79
N VAL A 382 -14.72 10.67 2.35
CA VAL A 382 -14.00 9.65 1.58
C VAL A 382 -14.96 8.52 1.24
N ASP A 383 -15.02 8.14 -0.03
CA ASP A 383 -15.78 6.96 -0.45
C ASP A 383 -15.05 5.69 0.01
N SER A 384 -15.78 4.77 0.60
CA SER A 384 -15.25 3.49 1.09
C SER A 384 -15.12 2.41 0.02
N LEU A 385 -15.50 2.70 -1.22
CA LEU A 385 -15.26 1.80 -2.34
C LEU A 385 -13.76 1.53 -2.48
N LEU A 386 -13.34 0.27 -2.39
CA LEU A 386 -11.95 -0.11 -2.62
C LEU A 386 -11.57 0.05 -4.10
N GLY A 387 -10.35 0.40 -4.35
CA GLY A 387 -9.82 0.64 -5.70
C GLY A 387 -8.33 0.96 -5.68
N PRO A 388 -7.78 1.49 -6.76
CA PRO A 388 -6.35 1.77 -6.87
C PRO A 388 -5.84 2.83 -5.89
N GLU A 389 -6.71 3.72 -5.39
CA GLU A 389 -6.35 4.74 -4.42
C GLU A 389 -6.43 4.20 -2.99
N MET A 390 -5.32 4.31 -2.23
CA MET A 390 -5.25 3.88 -0.84
C MET A 390 -6.17 4.70 0.09
N LYS A 391 -6.90 4.01 0.97
CA LYS A 391 -7.86 4.60 1.93
C LYS A 391 -7.65 4.14 3.37
N SER A 392 -6.88 3.07 3.58
CA SER A 392 -6.56 2.57 4.92
C SER A 392 -5.75 3.59 5.72
N THR A 393 -5.93 3.56 7.04
CA THR A 393 -5.29 4.47 8.00
C THR A 393 -4.38 3.74 8.99
N GLY A 394 -4.26 2.44 8.85
CA GLY A 394 -3.42 1.58 9.66
C GLY A 394 -3.59 0.12 9.27
N GLU A 395 -2.92 -0.76 10.01
CA GLU A 395 -2.91 -2.20 9.78
C GLU A 395 -3.14 -2.97 11.08
N ALA A 396 -3.80 -4.12 10.96
CA ALA A 396 -3.98 -5.09 12.03
C ALA A 396 -3.42 -6.44 11.59
N MET A 397 -3.11 -7.31 12.56
CA MET A 397 -2.53 -8.61 12.31
C MET A 397 -3.29 -9.71 13.06
N GLY A 398 -3.56 -10.81 12.36
CA GLY A 398 -4.01 -12.07 12.94
C GLY A 398 -3.03 -13.20 12.64
N SER A 399 -2.81 -14.09 13.60
CA SER A 399 -1.91 -15.25 13.44
C SER A 399 -2.51 -16.49 14.09
N ASP A 400 -2.56 -17.58 13.35
CA ASP A 400 -2.97 -18.90 13.85
C ASP A 400 -2.43 -20.03 12.96
N VAL A 401 -2.71 -21.27 13.33
CA VAL A 401 -2.30 -22.47 12.59
C VAL A 401 -3.13 -22.73 11.32
N THR A 402 -4.28 -22.07 11.15
CA THR A 402 -5.10 -22.15 9.94
C THR A 402 -5.45 -20.76 9.44
N LEU A 403 -5.70 -20.65 8.14
CA LEU A 403 -6.08 -19.39 7.50
C LEU A 403 -7.34 -18.79 8.12
N GLU A 404 -8.39 -19.59 8.33
CA GLU A 404 -9.69 -19.13 8.85
C GLU A 404 -9.55 -18.51 10.25
N LYS A 405 -8.73 -19.13 11.11
CA LYS A 405 -8.49 -18.61 12.46
C LYS A 405 -7.62 -17.36 12.44
N ALA A 406 -6.62 -17.29 11.55
CA ALA A 406 -5.79 -16.10 11.35
C ALA A 406 -6.63 -14.94 10.81
N LEU A 407 -7.49 -15.19 9.81
CA LEU A 407 -8.49 -14.24 9.30
C LEU A 407 -9.43 -13.75 10.40
N TYR A 408 -10.01 -14.66 11.19
CA TYR A 408 -10.88 -14.28 12.31
C TYR A 408 -10.18 -13.29 13.25
N LYS A 409 -8.96 -13.61 13.67
CA LYS A 409 -8.18 -12.73 14.55
C LYS A 409 -7.85 -11.37 13.91
N SER A 410 -7.57 -11.36 12.61
CA SER A 410 -7.29 -10.11 11.89
C SER A 410 -8.53 -9.24 11.75
N PHE A 411 -9.69 -9.84 11.49
CA PHE A 411 -10.98 -9.12 11.45
C PHE A 411 -11.32 -8.52 12.81
N GLU A 412 -11.19 -9.30 13.91
CA GLU A 412 -11.37 -8.79 15.26
C GLU A 412 -10.44 -7.60 15.56
N ALA A 413 -9.16 -7.72 15.21
CA ALA A 413 -8.18 -6.65 15.42
C ALA A 413 -8.46 -5.41 14.56
N ALA A 414 -8.99 -5.58 13.34
CA ALA A 414 -9.41 -4.51 12.45
C ALA A 414 -10.81 -3.94 12.80
N LYS A 415 -11.49 -4.49 13.83
CA LYS A 415 -12.86 -4.14 14.25
C LYS A 415 -13.92 -4.41 13.18
N LEU A 416 -13.70 -5.41 12.36
CA LEU A 416 -14.67 -5.89 11.39
C LEU A 416 -15.44 -7.08 12.00
N HIS A 417 -16.57 -6.78 12.64
CA HIS A 417 -17.37 -7.77 13.33
C HIS A 417 -18.64 -8.11 12.54
N MET A 418 -18.77 -9.37 12.14
CA MET A 418 -20.04 -9.88 11.61
C MET A 418 -20.92 -10.37 12.76
N ALA A 419 -22.19 -9.95 12.75
CA ALA A 419 -23.17 -10.51 13.67
C ALA A 419 -23.38 -12.02 13.39
N ASP A 420 -23.70 -12.80 14.40
CA ASP A 420 -23.86 -14.26 14.24
C ASP A 420 -25.16 -14.67 13.49
N TYR A 421 -26.06 -13.74 13.30
CA TYR A 421 -27.33 -13.91 12.59
C TYR A 421 -27.85 -12.57 12.09
N GLY A 422 -28.82 -12.61 11.21
CA GLY A 422 -29.50 -11.41 10.72
C GLY A 422 -29.70 -11.40 9.22
N SER A 423 -29.61 -10.24 8.63
CA SER A 423 -29.82 -10.05 7.19
C SER A 423 -28.58 -9.44 6.54
N VAL A 424 -28.24 -9.91 5.34
CA VAL A 424 -27.21 -9.34 4.48
C VAL A 424 -27.89 -8.67 3.29
N LEU A 425 -27.57 -7.38 3.08
CA LEU A 425 -28.05 -6.61 1.95
C LEU A 425 -27.08 -6.72 0.77
N PHE A 426 -27.60 -7.13 -0.39
CA PHE A 426 -26.86 -7.20 -1.65
C PHE A 426 -27.34 -6.12 -2.61
N THR A 427 -26.42 -5.30 -3.04
CA THR A 427 -26.62 -4.32 -4.11
C THR A 427 -25.38 -4.34 -4.99
N VAL A 428 -25.40 -5.22 -5.98
CA VAL A 428 -24.22 -5.56 -6.78
C VAL A 428 -24.39 -5.15 -8.25
N ALA A 429 -23.26 -4.91 -8.89
CA ALA A 429 -23.22 -4.64 -10.32
C ALA A 429 -23.67 -5.86 -11.15
N ASP A 430 -24.11 -5.63 -12.38
CA ASP A 430 -24.61 -6.70 -13.24
C ASP A 430 -23.51 -7.74 -13.55
N GLU A 431 -22.28 -7.29 -13.76
CA GLU A 431 -21.11 -8.12 -14.01
C GLU A 431 -20.73 -9.03 -12.83
N ASP A 432 -21.06 -8.64 -11.61
CA ASP A 432 -20.71 -9.35 -10.39
C ASP A 432 -21.79 -10.35 -9.92
N LYS A 433 -22.97 -10.37 -10.56
CA LYS A 433 -24.12 -11.14 -10.11
C LYS A 433 -23.86 -12.65 -10.06
N GLU A 434 -23.21 -13.19 -11.07
CA GLU A 434 -22.91 -14.63 -11.16
C GLU A 434 -21.99 -15.08 -10.02
N GLU A 435 -20.93 -14.34 -9.75
CA GLU A 435 -20.02 -14.64 -8.64
C GLU A 435 -20.69 -14.43 -7.28
N THR A 436 -21.49 -13.37 -7.15
CA THR A 436 -22.24 -13.07 -5.92
C THR A 436 -23.28 -14.15 -5.59
N LEU A 437 -23.83 -14.85 -6.60
CA LEU A 437 -24.82 -15.89 -6.39
C LEU A 437 -24.31 -17.02 -5.48
N ALA A 438 -23.07 -17.47 -5.68
CA ALA A 438 -22.46 -18.49 -4.84
C ALA A 438 -22.33 -18.01 -3.39
N LEU A 439 -21.83 -16.80 -3.19
CA LEU A 439 -21.67 -16.19 -1.86
C LEU A 439 -23.03 -15.97 -1.16
N ALA A 440 -24.07 -15.59 -1.90
CA ALA A 440 -25.41 -15.43 -1.35
C ALA A 440 -26.01 -16.77 -0.90
N LYS A 441 -25.75 -17.88 -1.64
CA LYS A 441 -26.12 -19.23 -1.23
C LYS A 441 -25.45 -19.62 0.08
N ASP A 442 -24.15 -19.38 0.19
CA ASP A 442 -23.37 -19.67 1.39
C ASP A 442 -23.91 -18.89 2.61
N PHE A 443 -24.25 -17.59 2.45
CA PHE A 443 -24.90 -16.82 3.52
C PHE A 443 -26.27 -17.43 3.94
N ALA A 444 -27.07 -17.84 2.98
CA ALA A 444 -28.37 -18.47 3.29
C ALA A 444 -28.18 -19.81 4.02
N GLU A 445 -27.19 -20.63 3.64
CA GLU A 445 -26.88 -21.92 4.27
C GLU A 445 -26.44 -21.77 5.73
N ILE A 446 -25.69 -20.72 6.05
CA ILE A 446 -25.31 -20.42 7.45
C ILE A 446 -26.36 -19.64 8.22
N GLY A 447 -27.56 -19.43 7.63
CA GLY A 447 -28.77 -18.96 8.33
C GLY A 447 -29.05 -17.46 8.23
N TYR A 448 -28.38 -16.73 7.34
CA TYR A 448 -28.69 -15.32 7.08
C TYR A 448 -29.89 -15.16 6.16
N SER A 449 -30.71 -14.14 6.43
CA SER A 449 -31.74 -13.69 5.51
C SER A 449 -31.11 -12.80 4.41
N LEU A 450 -31.51 -13.05 3.17
CA LEU A 450 -31.02 -12.26 2.04
C LEU A 450 -31.97 -11.10 1.76
N VAL A 451 -31.40 -9.91 1.59
CA VAL A 451 -32.10 -8.69 1.17
C VAL A 451 -31.36 -8.16 -0.05
N ALA A 452 -32.08 -7.73 -1.08
CA ALA A 452 -31.41 -7.23 -2.28
C ALA A 452 -32.23 -6.15 -2.99
N THR A 453 -31.53 -5.29 -3.72
CA THR A 453 -32.16 -4.33 -4.63
C THR A 453 -32.79 -5.04 -5.83
N GLN A 454 -33.81 -4.44 -6.45
CA GLN A 454 -34.68 -5.05 -7.47
C GLN A 454 -33.95 -5.91 -8.49
N GLY A 455 -32.91 -5.39 -9.17
CA GLY A 455 -32.20 -6.16 -10.21
C GLY A 455 -31.40 -7.35 -9.65
N THR A 456 -30.82 -7.22 -8.46
CA THR A 456 -30.12 -8.32 -7.77
C THR A 456 -31.12 -9.33 -7.21
N ALA A 457 -32.24 -8.86 -6.66
CA ALA A 457 -33.30 -9.71 -6.12
C ALA A 457 -33.97 -10.58 -7.20
N ALA A 458 -34.24 -9.99 -8.37
CA ALA A 458 -34.78 -10.73 -9.51
C ALA A 458 -33.83 -11.86 -9.93
N PHE A 459 -32.56 -11.58 -10.08
CA PHE A 459 -31.53 -12.56 -10.44
C PHE A 459 -31.43 -13.70 -9.39
N PHE A 460 -31.42 -13.37 -8.11
CA PHE A 460 -31.37 -14.38 -7.04
C PHE A 460 -32.62 -15.27 -7.01
N LYS A 461 -33.83 -14.68 -7.21
CA LYS A 461 -35.10 -15.44 -7.28
C LYS A 461 -35.13 -16.39 -8.46
N GLU A 462 -34.67 -15.95 -9.64
CA GLU A 462 -34.55 -16.78 -10.84
C GLU A 462 -33.61 -17.99 -10.63
N ASN A 463 -32.61 -17.84 -9.75
CA ASN A 463 -31.66 -18.88 -9.37
C ASN A 463 -32.07 -19.65 -8.09
N GLY A 464 -33.31 -19.54 -7.68
CA GLY A 464 -33.91 -20.36 -6.61
C GLY A 464 -33.65 -19.91 -5.19
N LEU A 465 -33.12 -18.70 -4.97
CA LEU A 465 -32.91 -18.13 -3.64
C LEU A 465 -34.17 -17.38 -3.14
N TYR A 466 -34.46 -17.56 -1.87
CA TYR A 466 -35.46 -16.73 -1.18
C TYR A 466 -34.78 -15.41 -0.77
N VAL A 467 -35.28 -14.29 -1.30
CA VAL A 467 -34.70 -12.96 -1.06
C VAL A 467 -35.79 -11.91 -0.91
N ARG A 468 -35.66 -11.07 0.11
CA ARG A 468 -36.52 -9.89 0.29
C ARG A 468 -36.03 -8.77 -0.60
N GLU A 469 -36.91 -8.29 -1.45
CA GLU A 469 -36.64 -7.16 -2.34
C GLU A 469 -36.81 -5.84 -1.60
N VAL A 470 -35.90 -4.88 -1.87
CA VAL A 470 -35.98 -3.51 -1.34
C VAL A 470 -35.73 -2.51 -2.47
N GLU A 471 -36.37 -1.36 -2.36
CA GLU A 471 -36.13 -0.26 -3.30
C GLU A 471 -34.81 0.44 -3.00
N LYS A 472 -34.11 0.88 -4.05
CA LYS A 472 -32.84 1.60 -3.87
C LYS A 472 -33.07 2.90 -3.10
N LEU A 473 -33.41 3.95 -3.74
CA LEU A 473 -33.74 5.24 -3.15
C LEU A 473 -34.93 5.82 -3.91
N ALA A 474 -35.94 6.23 -3.20
CA ALA A 474 -37.00 7.03 -3.80
C ALA A 474 -36.45 8.43 -4.12
N GLY A 475 -36.76 8.96 -5.29
CA GLY A 475 -36.31 10.30 -5.74
C GLY A 475 -36.99 11.47 -4.98
N GLY A 476 -37.37 11.29 -3.69
CA GLY A 476 -38.06 12.26 -2.86
C GLY A 476 -37.54 12.29 -1.42
N GLU A 477 -38.11 13.20 -0.61
CA GLU A 477 -37.75 13.35 0.82
C GLU A 477 -38.21 12.20 1.71
N ASP A 478 -39.17 11.38 1.27
CA ASP A 478 -39.67 10.21 1.99
C ASP A 478 -38.85 8.98 1.62
N GLU A 479 -38.03 8.51 2.56
CA GLU A 479 -37.18 7.32 2.41
C GLU A 479 -37.85 6.05 2.95
N GLU A 480 -39.16 6.07 3.24
CA GLU A 480 -39.94 4.95 3.80
C GLU A 480 -39.96 3.75 2.83
N GLY A 481 -39.60 2.57 3.33
CA GLY A 481 -39.49 1.34 2.52
C GLY A 481 -38.22 1.18 1.71
N THR A 482 -37.27 2.13 1.81
CA THR A 482 -35.99 2.07 1.09
C THR A 482 -34.92 1.27 1.85
N LEU A 483 -33.88 0.85 1.15
CA LEU A 483 -32.74 0.17 1.76
C LEU A 483 -31.99 1.06 2.78
N VAL A 484 -31.99 2.39 2.61
CA VAL A 484 -31.39 3.33 3.57
C VAL A 484 -32.15 3.31 4.89
N GLU A 485 -33.48 3.22 4.84
CA GLU A 485 -34.29 3.04 6.04
C GLU A 485 -33.98 1.71 6.75
N ASP A 486 -33.81 0.61 6.00
CA ASP A 486 -33.43 -0.70 6.57
C ASP A 486 -32.06 -0.62 7.28
N ILE A 487 -31.08 0.08 6.71
CA ILE A 487 -29.78 0.33 7.34
C ILE A 487 -29.96 1.16 8.62
N ARG A 488 -30.73 2.25 8.57
CA ARG A 488 -30.97 3.16 9.71
C ARG A 488 -31.61 2.46 10.90
N HIS A 489 -32.53 1.55 10.64
CA HIS A 489 -33.26 0.82 11.68
C HIS A 489 -32.59 -0.48 12.10
N GLY A 490 -31.38 -0.78 11.60
CA GLY A 490 -30.66 -2.00 11.97
C GLY A 490 -31.34 -3.29 11.48
N ARG A 491 -32.11 -3.22 10.39
CA ARG A 491 -32.78 -4.40 9.79
C ARG A 491 -31.81 -5.25 8.95
N VAL A 492 -30.61 -4.71 8.66
CA VAL A 492 -29.51 -5.41 8.00
C VAL A 492 -28.25 -5.33 8.86
N GLN A 493 -27.48 -6.41 8.91
CA GLN A 493 -26.29 -6.58 9.73
C GLN A 493 -25.00 -6.55 8.91
N ALA A 494 -25.11 -6.62 7.58
CA ALA A 494 -23.99 -6.43 6.66
C ALA A 494 -24.47 -5.94 5.31
N VAL A 495 -23.61 -5.26 4.58
CA VAL A 495 -23.88 -4.74 3.24
C VAL A 495 -22.79 -5.22 2.29
N VAL A 496 -23.18 -5.86 1.20
CA VAL A 496 -22.34 -6.16 0.03
C VAL A 496 -22.73 -5.19 -1.06
N ASN A 497 -21.85 -4.26 -1.40
CA ASN A 497 -22.10 -3.24 -2.39
C ASN A 497 -20.95 -3.19 -3.39
N THR A 498 -21.09 -3.86 -4.51
CA THR A 498 -20.18 -3.70 -5.64
C THR A 498 -20.67 -2.64 -6.59
N MET A 499 -19.79 -2.11 -7.38
CA MET A 499 -20.13 -1.08 -8.35
C MET A 499 -19.59 -1.48 -9.71
N GLY A 500 -20.49 -1.41 -10.71
CA GLY A 500 -20.06 -1.55 -12.10
C GLY A 500 -19.08 -0.44 -12.48
N ASN A 501 -18.20 -0.79 -13.38
CA ASN A 501 -17.16 0.09 -13.90
C ASN A 501 -17.70 1.27 -14.72
N THR A 502 -19.00 1.57 -14.64
CA THR A 502 -19.63 2.70 -15.32
C THR A 502 -19.60 3.96 -14.46
N ARG A 503 -19.26 5.02 -15.05
CA ARG A 503 -18.93 6.36 -14.53
C ARG A 503 -19.97 7.06 -13.65
N ALA A 504 -21.25 6.69 -13.76
CA ALA A 504 -22.28 7.22 -12.87
C ALA A 504 -21.98 6.99 -11.39
N SER A 505 -21.04 6.09 -11.12
CA SER A 505 -20.69 5.61 -9.79
C SER A 505 -19.66 6.46 -9.01
N LEU A 506 -18.94 7.36 -9.70
CA LEU A 506 -17.82 8.10 -9.07
C LEU A 506 -18.22 9.49 -8.53
N THR A 507 -19.49 9.88 -8.64
CA THR A 507 -19.97 11.13 -8.06
C THR A 507 -20.55 10.88 -6.67
N THR A 508 -20.28 11.77 -5.72
CA THR A 508 -20.84 11.77 -4.35
C THR A 508 -22.37 11.82 -4.30
N ALA A 509 -23.04 11.91 -5.45
CA ALA A 509 -24.49 11.94 -5.59
C ALA A 509 -25.12 10.59 -5.96
N THR A 510 -24.30 9.50 -6.07
CA THR A 510 -24.85 8.20 -6.47
C THR A 510 -25.50 7.46 -5.31
N ASP A 511 -26.49 6.63 -5.63
CA ASP A 511 -27.16 5.76 -4.64
C ASP A 511 -26.14 4.87 -3.90
N GLY A 512 -25.16 4.31 -4.62
CA GLY A 512 -24.10 3.49 -4.03
C GLY A 512 -23.29 4.23 -2.95
N PHE A 513 -22.91 5.47 -3.20
CA PHE A 513 -22.21 6.28 -2.20
C PHE A 513 -23.07 6.54 -0.96
N ARG A 514 -24.35 6.88 -1.12
CA ARG A 514 -25.27 7.11 0.00
C ARG A 514 -25.46 5.84 0.83
N ILE A 515 -25.58 4.67 0.20
CA ILE A 515 -25.67 3.37 0.85
C ILE A 515 -24.44 3.12 1.71
N ARG A 516 -23.24 3.29 1.12
CA ARG A 516 -21.97 3.08 1.82
C ARG A 516 -21.80 4.04 3.00
N GLN A 517 -22.15 5.31 2.81
CA GLN A 517 -22.08 6.32 3.88
C GLN A 517 -23.02 5.99 5.05
N GLU A 518 -24.25 5.57 4.77
CA GLU A 518 -25.20 5.21 5.82
C GLU A 518 -24.75 3.95 6.59
N ALA A 519 -24.27 2.90 5.88
CA ALA A 519 -23.73 1.70 6.51
C ALA A 519 -22.57 2.03 7.46
N ILE A 520 -21.61 2.84 7.01
CA ILE A 520 -20.46 3.28 7.82
C ILE A 520 -20.91 4.10 9.03
N SER A 521 -21.85 5.03 8.84
CA SER A 521 -22.33 5.89 9.93
C SER A 521 -22.99 5.09 11.06
N ARG A 522 -23.52 3.91 10.75
CA ARG A 522 -24.14 2.98 11.68
C ARG A 522 -23.21 1.88 12.18
N GLY A 523 -21.97 1.85 11.71
CA GLY A 523 -21.01 0.79 12.07
C GLY A 523 -21.39 -0.59 11.52
N ILE A 524 -22.18 -0.64 10.45
CA ILE A 524 -22.54 -1.90 9.78
C ILE A 524 -21.38 -2.30 8.86
N PRO A 525 -20.91 -3.57 8.95
CA PRO A 525 -19.91 -4.11 8.04
C PRO A 525 -20.29 -3.89 6.57
N LEU A 526 -19.37 -3.32 5.83
CA LEU A 526 -19.55 -2.99 4.42
C LEU A 526 -18.44 -3.63 3.59
N PHE A 527 -18.83 -4.38 2.59
CA PHE A 527 -17.93 -5.08 1.67
C PHE A 527 -18.12 -4.55 0.25
N THR A 528 -17.04 -4.11 -0.35
CA THR A 528 -17.02 -3.63 -1.74
C THR A 528 -16.21 -4.53 -2.67
N SER A 529 -15.57 -5.59 -2.14
CA SER A 529 -14.89 -6.66 -2.86
C SER A 529 -15.54 -8.01 -2.52
N LEU A 530 -15.81 -8.82 -3.53
CA LEU A 530 -16.34 -10.17 -3.36
C LEU A 530 -15.31 -11.13 -2.76
N ASP A 531 -14.01 -10.88 -2.99
CA ASP A 531 -12.93 -11.67 -2.37
C ASP A 531 -12.92 -11.50 -0.85
N THR A 532 -13.15 -10.27 -0.36
CA THR A 532 -13.31 -10.00 1.07
C THR A 532 -14.55 -10.72 1.64
N VAL A 533 -15.66 -10.73 0.87
CA VAL A 533 -16.89 -11.47 1.26
C VAL A 533 -16.60 -12.97 1.35
N ALA A 534 -15.90 -13.54 0.38
CA ALA A 534 -15.52 -14.96 0.40
C ALA A 534 -14.63 -15.29 1.62
N ALA A 535 -13.69 -14.40 1.96
CA ALA A 535 -12.83 -14.57 3.13
C ALA A 535 -13.62 -14.57 4.45
N ILE A 536 -14.56 -13.63 4.62
CA ILE A 536 -15.39 -13.58 5.84
C ILE A 536 -16.33 -14.81 5.94
N LEU A 537 -16.88 -15.28 4.81
CA LEU A 537 -17.70 -16.49 4.76
C LEU A 537 -16.91 -17.73 5.22
N LYS A 538 -15.68 -17.91 4.75
CA LYS A 538 -14.80 -19.00 5.22
C LYS A 538 -14.62 -18.98 6.74
N VAL A 539 -14.42 -17.79 7.32
CA VAL A 539 -14.34 -17.63 8.78
C VAL A 539 -15.63 -18.04 9.46
N MET A 540 -16.78 -17.61 8.95
CA MET A 540 -18.07 -17.89 9.56
C MET A 540 -18.46 -19.36 9.47
N GLN A 541 -18.17 -20.04 8.37
CA GLN A 541 -18.39 -21.46 8.17
C GLN A 541 -17.48 -22.32 9.07
N SER A 542 -16.26 -21.85 9.38
CA SER A 542 -15.26 -22.58 10.16
C SER A 542 -15.42 -22.45 11.68
N ARG A 543 -16.44 -21.76 12.20
CA ARG A 543 -16.66 -21.50 13.64
C ARG A 543 -16.92 -22.75 14.47
N SER A 544 -15.97 -23.67 14.51
CA SER A 544 -15.87 -24.67 15.57
C SER A 544 -14.78 -24.23 16.55
N PHE A 545 -15.17 -23.72 17.71
CA PHE A 545 -14.22 -23.32 18.75
C PHE A 545 -13.60 -24.55 19.41
N THR A 546 -12.29 -24.70 19.30
CA THR A 546 -11.53 -25.56 20.19
C THR A 546 -11.08 -24.74 21.39
N THR A 547 -11.62 -25.01 22.56
CA THR A 547 -11.07 -24.49 23.82
C THR A 547 -9.73 -25.18 24.10
N LYS A 548 -8.64 -24.41 24.20
CA LYS A 548 -7.42 -24.90 24.85
C LYS A 548 -7.55 -24.65 26.34
N ASN A 549 -7.37 -25.70 27.15
CA ASN A 549 -7.12 -25.53 28.58
C ASN A 549 -5.83 -24.75 28.74
N ILE A 550 -5.89 -23.67 29.51
CA ILE A 550 -4.76 -22.82 29.89
C ILE A 550 -3.92 -23.59 30.91
#